data_3b0a9a0f2219a2829c345c88089dd004
#
_entry.id   3b0a9a0f2219a2829c345c88089dd004
#
_cell.length_a   1.000
_cell.length_b   1.000
_cell.length_c   1.000
_cell.angle_alpha   90.00
_cell.angle_beta   90.00
_cell.angle_gamma   90.00
#
_symmetry.space_group_name_H-M   'P 1'
#
loop_
_entity.id
_entity.type
_entity.pdbx_description
1 polymer ?
#
loop_
_entity_poly.entity_id
_entity_poly.type
_entity_poly.pdbx_seq_one_letter_code
_entity_poly.pdbx_strand_id
1 'polypeptide(L)'
;QSIGGTYKGKHLGTIGDAGTFSFDFVKTMTCGEGGVIMTNREDLYIKSDGYTDHGHDHKGVDRGADLHPFIGYNYRISELHAAVGLAQIKRLDEFLSLQKKNHNQLKNILAQIPAISFRRIPDLAGDSCSFISWFLPTEEITKAVVAEMKAQGILPGNFYWYDNNWHYIRKWDHLKNSVTLNSLHPELKARVMEQANKDFSASDDVMSRCISTAISLLWNEEQIQEKGEKMVNVIKAVL
;
A
#
# COMPACT_ATOMS: atom_id res chain seq x y z
N GLN A 1 1.72 -4.26 -0.49
CA GLN A 1 2.11 -3.38 -1.59
C GLN A 1 3.53 -3.60 -2.10
N SER A 2 4.36 -4.30 -1.35
CA SER A 2 5.79 -4.49 -1.65
C SER A 2 6.11 -5.91 -2.09
N ILE A 3 5.17 -6.59 -2.73
CA ILE A 3 5.41 -7.93 -3.24
C ILE A 3 6.60 -7.92 -4.21
N GLY A 4 7.48 -8.91 -4.09
CA GLY A 4 8.72 -8.98 -4.85
C GLY A 4 9.85 -8.06 -4.38
N GLY A 5 9.57 -7.11 -3.46
CA GLY A 5 10.61 -6.26 -2.87
C GLY A 5 11.54 -7.07 -1.95
N THR A 6 12.78 -6.61 -1.85
CA THR A 6 13.80 -7.21 -0.95
C THR A 6 14.47 -6.16 -0.09
N TYR A 7 15.09 -6.59 0.99
CA TYR A 7 16.01 -5.79 1.78
C TYR A 7 17.26 -6.63 2.10
N LYS A 8 18.41 -6.20 1.61
CA LYS A 8 19.69 -6.92 1.71
C LYS A 8 19.56 -8.39 1.23
N GLY A 9 18.88 -8.57 0.10
CA GLY A 9 18.66 -9.87 -0.53
C GLY A 9 17.60 -10.76 0.11
N LYS A 10 16.95 -10.33 1.20
CA LYS A 10 15.83 -11.06 1.83
C LYS A 10 14.50 -10.49 1.38
N HIS A 11 13.57 -11.33 0.97
CA HIS A 11 12.24 -10.89 0.56
C HIS A 11 11.48 -10.19 1.71
N LEU A 12 10.86 -9.05 1.40
CA LEU A 12 9.96 -8.39 2.34
C LEU A 12 8.80 -9.33 2.65
N GLY A 13 8.38 -9.32 3.93
CA GLY A 13 7.38 -10.27 4.44
C GLY A 13 7.97 -11.56 5.02
N THR A 14 9.30 -11.82 4.84
CA THR A 14 9.97 -13.02 5.38
C THR A 14 11.02 -12.68 6.46
N ILE A 15 11.13 -11.42 6.87
CA ILE A 15 12.18 -10.96 7.80
C ILE A 15 11.74 -11.06 9.25
N GLY A 16 10.47 -10.80 9.54
CA GLY A 16 9.87 -10.91 10.88
C GLY A 16 9.30 -12.29 11.15
N ASP A 17 8.55 -12.43 12.25
CA ASP A 17 7.88 -13.68 12.63
C ASP A 17 6.77 -14.08 11.66
N ALA A 18 6.10 -13.09 11.08
CA ALA A 18 5.10 -13.28 10.03
C ALA A 18 5.09 -12.10 9.07
N GLY A 19 4.67 -12.32 7.83
CA GLY A 19 4.43 -11.31 6.82
C GLY A 19 3.06 -11.47 6.20
N THR A 20 2.48 -10.36 5.76
CA THR A 20 1.17 -10.36 5.10
C THR A 20 1.21 -9.64 3.77
N PHE A 21 0.49 -10.15 2.79
CA PHE A 21 0.28 -9.49 1.51
C PHE A 21 -1.19 -9.42 1.18
N SER A 22 -1.58 -8.35 0.51
CA SER A 22 -2.91 -8.16 -0.06
C SER A 22 -2.85 -8.42 -1.56
N PHE A 23 -3.88 -9.06 -2.08
CA PHE A 23 -4.08 -9.35 -3.50
C PHE A 23 -5.37 -8.69 -4.01
N ASP A 24 -5.77 -7.55 -3.39
CA ASP A 24 -6.92 -6.80 -3.87
C ASP A 24 -6.69 -6.24 -5.29
N PHE A 25 -7.74 -5.70 -5.90
CA PHE A 25 -7.77 -5.31 -7.31
C PHE A 25 -6.77 -4.22 -7.70
N VAL A 26 -6.25 -3.42 -6.74
CA VAL A 26 -5.27 -2.34 -7.02
C VAL A 26 -3.81 -2.77 -6.80
N LYS A 27 -3.54 -4.02 -6.40
CA LYS A 27 -2.17 -4.48 -6.16
C LYS A 27 -1.46 -4.88 -7.45
N THR A 28 -0.13 -4.81 -7.43
CA THR A 28 0.73 -5.24 -8.56
C THR A 28 0.39 -6.66 -9.01
N MET A 29 0.21 -7.56 -8.04
CA MET A 29 -0.31 -8.90 -8.24
C MET A 29 -1.69 -8.96 -7.58
N THR A 30 -2.73 -9.13 -8.37
CA THR A 30 -4.11 -9.17 -7.89
C THR A 30 -4.80 -10.50 -8.18
N CYS A 31 -5.70 -10.92 -7.32
CA CYS A 31 -6.66 -11.98 -7.60
C CYS A 31 -8.12 -11.50 -7.47
N GLY A 32 -8.34 -10.17 -7.55
CA GLY A 32 -9.61 -9.50 -7.28
C GLY A 32 -9.71 -9.16 -5.80
N GLU A 33 -9.93 -10.14 -4.95
CA GLU A 33 -9.89 -10.02 -3.50
C GLU A 33 -9.13 -11.21 -2.90
N GLY A 34 -8.24 -10.94 -1.94
CA GLY A 34 -7.48 -11.97 -1.26
C GLY A 34 -6.27 -11.44 -0.50
N GLY A 35 -5.62 -12.35 0.18
CA GLY A 35 -4.40 -12.08 0.91
C GLY A 35 -3.71 -13.37 1.35
N VAL A 36 -2.52 -13.24 1.88
CA VAL A 36 -1.74 -14.35 2.41
C VAL A 36 -1.03 -13.93 3.69
N ILE A 37 -0.94 -14.88 4.62
CA ILE A 37 -0.06 -14.81 5.79
C ILE A 37 1.07 -15.81 5.54
N MET A 38 2.31 -15.37 5.68
CA MET A 38 3.50 -16.20 5.55
C MET A 38 4.26 -16.21 6.88
N THR A 39 4.67 -17.37 7.33
CA THR A 39 5.48 -17.54 8.54
C THR A 39 6.29 -18.82 8.48
N ASN A 40 7.45 -18.83 9.15
CA ASN A 40 8.23 -20.04 9.42
C ASN A 40 7.95 -20.61 10.82
N ARG A 41 7.02 -20.00 11.58
CA ARG A 41 6.64 -20.43 12.92
C ARG A 41 5.38 -21.28 12.84
N GLU A 42 5.49 -22.54 13.21
CA GLU A 42 4.39 -23.50 13.21
C GLU A 42 3.23 -23.04 14.13
N ASP A 43 3.53 -22.49 15.31
CA ASP A 43 2.51 -22.00 16.24
C ASP A 43 1.68 -20.83 15.67
N LEU A 44 2.29 -19.96 14.85
CA LEU A 44 1.60 -18.89 14.15
C LEU A 44 0.81 -19.42 12.96
N TYR A 45 1.35 -20.39 12.23
CA TYR A 45 0.65 -21.04 11.13
C TYR A 45 -0.65 -21.67 11.62
N ILE A 46 -0.59 -22.54 12.62
CA ILE A 46 -1.75 -23.26 13.19
C ILE A 46 -2.82 -22.25 13.68
N LYS A 47 -2.40 -21.19 14.39
CA LYS A 47 -3.33 -20.18 14.88
C LYS A 47 -3.97 -19.36 13.75
N SER A 48 -3.20 -19.01 12.72
CA SER A 48 -3.70 -18.25 11.58
C SER A 48 -4.66 -19.07 10.74
N ASP A 49 -4.32 -20.33 10.49
CA ASP A 49 -5.13 -21.28 9.74
C ASP A 49 -6.50 -21.48 10.42
N GLY A 50 -6.51 -21.86 11.68
CA GLY A 50 -7.76 -21.99 12.43
C GLY A 50 -8.54 -20.68 12.56
N TYR A 51 -7.87 -19.55 12.80
CA TYR A 51 -8.54 -18.25 12.93
C TYR A 51 -9.25 -17.82 11.64
N THR A 52 -8.68 -18.13 10.48
CA THR A 52 -9.26 -17.80 9.19
C THR A 52 -10.34 -18.77 8.73
N ASP A 53 -10.50 -19.91 9.42
CA ASP A 53 -11.53 -20.92 9.16
C ASP A 53 -12.32 -21.31 10.43
N HIS A 54 -13.07 -20.37 10.98
CA HIS A 54 -14.02 -20.56 12.09
C HIS A 54 -13.44 -21.15 13.38
N GLY A 55 -12.12 -21.22 13.53
CA GLY A 55 -11.45 -21.82 14.69
C GLY A 55 -11.19 -23.32 14.56
N HIS A 56 -11.42 -23.92 13.38
CA HIS A 56 -11.11 -25.33 13.11
C HIS A 56 -9.63 -25.64 13.35
N ASP A 57 -9.33 -26.79 13.97
CA ASP A 57 -7.94 -27.23 14.19
C ASP A 57 -7.39 -28.09 13.04
N HIS A 58 -8.21 -28.44 12.06
CA HIS A 58 -7.90 -29.22 10.86
C HIS A 58 -7.18 -30.55 11.15
N LYS A 59 -7.47 -31.18 12.30
CA LYS A 59 -6.89 -32.47 12.72
C LYS A 59 -7.83 -33.65 12.53
N GLY A 60 -9.11 -33.36 12.32
CA GLY A 60 -10.12 -34.38 12.04
C GLY A 60 -9.98 -34.98 10.65
N VAL A 61 -10.73 -36.05 10.40
CA VAL A 61 -10.83 -36.69 9.07
C VAL A 61 -11.72 -35.89 8.11
N ASP A 62 -12.56 -35.02 8.66
CA ASP A 62 -13.41 -34.06 7.96
C ASP A 62 -13.75 -32.88 8.89
N ARG A 63 -14.39 -31.85 8.37
CA ARG A 63 -14.75 -30.66 9.14
C ARG A 63 -15.68 -30.92 10.32
N GLY A 64 -16.45 -31.99 10.29
CA GLY A 64 -17.35 -32.37 11.39
C GLY A 64 -16.60 -33.02 12.56
N ALA A 65 -15.39 -33.49 12.35
CA ALA A 65 -14.54 -34.09 13.37
C ALA A 65 -13.51 -33.11 13.96
N ASP A 66 -13.37 -31.92 13.38
CA ASP A 66 -12.46 -30.86 13.86
C ASP A 66 -12.92 -30.26 15.19
N LEU A 67 -11.98 -29.95 16.05
CA LEU A 67 -12.22 -29.15 17.25
C LEU A 67 -12.12 -27.66 16.93
N HIS A 68 -12.71 -26.83 17.79
CA HIS A 68 -12.66 -25.37 17.73
C HIS A 68 -12.00 -24.82 18.98
N PRO A 69 -10.65 -24.85 19.10
CA PRO A 69 -9.95 -24.47 20.32
C PRO A 69 -10.05 -22.98 20.63
N PHE A 70 -10.46 -22.15 19.68
CA PHE A 70 -10.64 -20.71 19.85
C PHE A 70 -11.65 -20.15 18.84
N ILE A 71 -12.09 -18.92 19.09
CA ILE A 71 -13.01 -18.21 18.18
C ILE A 71 -12.25 -17.81 16.91
N GLY A 72 -12.78 -18.18 15.74
CA GLY A 72 -12.30 -17.78 14.44
C GLY A 72 -13.39 -17.19 13.56
N TYR A 73 -13.01 -16.75 12.38
CA TYR A 73 -13.90 -16.13 11.40
C TYR A 73 -13.74 -16.80 10.04
N ASN A 74 -14.58 -16.43 9.08
CA ASN A 74 -14.44 -16.88 7.71
C ASN A 74 -13.64 -15.84 6.88
N TYR A 75 -12.33 -16.06 6.76
CA TYR A 75 -11.45 -15.29 5.90
C TYR A 75 -10.81 -16.16 4.81
N ARG A 76 -11.43 -17.29 4.50
CA ARG A 76 -10.94 -18.17 3.43
C ARG A 76 -11.04 -17.47 2.09
N ILE A 77 -9.96 -17.54 1.30
CA ILE A 77 -10.00 -17.14 -0.10
C ILE A 77 -10.86 -18.13 -0.90
N SER A 78 -11.64 -17.64 -1.86
CA SER A 78 -12.37 -18.56 -2.75
C SER A 78 -11.43 -19.23 -3.75
N GLU A 79 -11.79 -20.44 -4.18
CA GLU A 79 -11.02 -21.19 -5.20
C GLU A 79 -10.88 -20.40 -6.53
N LEU A 80 -11.90 -19.61 -6.90
CA LEU A 80 -11.84 -18.76 -8.09
C LEU A 80 -10.77 -17.68 -7.97
N HIS A 81 -10.73 -16.97 -6.83
CA HIS A 81 -9.69 -15.97 -6.57
C HIS A 81 -8.30 -16.62 -6.45
N ALA A 82 -8.22 -17.78 -5.79
CA ALA A 82 -6.96 -18.50 -5.67
C ALA A 82 -6.42 -18.97 -7.03
N ALA A 83 -7.28 -19.42 -7.94
CA ALA A 83 -6.88 -19.80 -9.29
C ALA A 83 -6.33 -18.59 -10.09
N VAL A 84 -6.97 -17.42 -9.97
CA VAL A 84 -6.44 -16.18 -10.56
C VAL A 84 -5.10 -15.83 -9.94
N GLY A 85 -4.98 -15.88 -8.61
CA GLY A 85 -3.73 -15.63 -7.89
C GLY A 85 -2.59 -16.55 -8.33
N LEU A 86 -2.90 -17.84 -8.54
CA LEU A 86 -1.93 -18.84 -9.04
C LEU A 86 -1.45 -18.50 -10.47
N ALA A 87 -2.31 -17.99 -11.32
CA ALA A 87 -1.93 -17.55 -12.66
C ALA A 87 -1.07 -16.29 -12.61
N GLN A 88 -1.41 -15.35 -11.74
CA GLN A 88 -0.70 -14.08 -11.60
C GLN A 88 0.71 -14.25 -10.99
N ILE A 89 0.87 -15.11 -9.98
CA ILE A 89 2.19 -15.31 -9.34
C ILE A 89 3.23 -15.87 -10.31
N LYS A 90 2.81 -16.66 -11.29
CA LYS A 90 3.70 -17.17 -12.35
C LYS A 90 4.25 -16.06 -13.25
N ARG A 91 3.63 -14.89 -13.24
CA ARG A 91 4.04 -13.72 -14.02
C ARG A 91 4.70 -12.63 -13.17
N LEU A 92 4.93 -12.88 -11.87
CA LEU A 92 5.40 -11.85 -10.95
C LEU A 92 6.72 -11.23 -11.40
N ASP A 93 7.68 -12.00 -11.88
CA ASP A 93 8.98 -11.48 -12.34
C ASP A 93 8.83 -10.55 -13.54
N GLU A 94 7.92 -10.88 -14.48
CA GLU A 94 7.56 -10.01 -15.60
C GLU A 94 6.99 -8.68 -15.08
N PHE A 95 6.05 -8.73 -14.13
CA PHE A 95 5.44 -7.53 -13.55
C PHE A 95 6.47 -6.64 -12.86
N LEU A 96 7.36 -7.22 -12.06
CA LEU A 96 8.40 -6.48 -11.36
C LEU A 96 9.40 -5.83 -12.34
N SER A 97 9.75 -6.52 -13.41
CA SER A 97 10.62 -5.98 -14.45
C SER A 97 10.00 -4.77 -15.16
N LEU A 98 8.74 -4.91 -15.59
CA LEU A 98 7.98 -3.81 -16.22
C LEU A 98 7.81 -2.64 -15.25
N GLN A 99 7.44 -2.92 -14.01
CA GLN A 99 7.24 -1.90 -12.99
C GLN A 99 8.52 -1.10 -12.73
N LYS A 100 9.65 -1.79 -12.60
CA LYS A 100 10.97 -1.15 -12.40
C LYS A 100 11.38 -0.29 -13.60
N LYS A 101 11.15 -0.78 -14.83
CA LYS A 101 11.40 -0.03 -16.07
C LYS A 101 10.57 1.26 -16.08
N ASN A 102 9.26 1.15 -15.92
CA ASN A 102 8.32 2.28 -15.96
C ASN A 102 8.59 3.30 -14.84
N HIS A 103 8.87 2.81 -13.61
CA HIS A 103 9.26 3.64 -12.49
C HIS A 103 10.51 4.46 -12.79
N ASN A 104 11.56 3.84 -13.30
CA ASN A 104 12.83 4.52 -13.54
C ASN A 104 12.70 5.58 -14.65
N GLN A 105 11.97 5.28 -15.71
CA GLN A 105 11.71 6.25 -16.77
C GLN A 105 10.98 7.49 -16.22
N LEU A 106 9.85 7.31 -15.52
CA LEU A 106 9.09 8.43 -14.97
C LEU A 106 9.90 9.21 -13.93
N LYS A 107 10.63 8.50 -13.05
CA LYS A 107 11.50 9.15 -12.06
C LYS A 107 12.57 10.02 -12.70
N ASN A 108 13.20 9.55 -13.77
CA ASN A 108 14.24 10.33 -14.50
C ASN A 108 13.65 11.60 -15.13
N ILE A 109 12.40 11.55 -15.61
CA ILE A 109 11.72 12.75 -16.13
C ILE A 109 11.46 13.74 -15.00
N LEU A 110 10.94 13.31 -13.86
CA LEU A 110 10.67 14.17 -12.71
C LEU A 110 11.94 14.74 -12.09
N ALA A 111 13.04 13.99 -12.12
CA ALA A 111 14.34 14.41 -11.58
C ALA A 111 14.96 15.61 -12.32
N GLN A 112 14.43 15.99 -13.49
CA GLN A 112 14.86 17.20 -14.21
C GLN A 112 14.43 18.50 -13.51
N ILE A 113 13.55 18.42 -12.50
CA ILE A 113 13.11 19.57 -11.71
C ILE A 113 13.94 19.63 -10.43
N PRO A 114 14.84 20.62 -10.26
CA PRO A 114 15.70 20.69 -9.07
C PRO A 114 14.97 20.84 -7.73
N ALA A 115 13.75 21.37 -7.76
CA ALA A 115 12.91 21.55 -6.57
C ALA A 115 12.29 20.23 -6.07
N ILE A 116 12.34 19.14 -6.84
CA ILE A 116 11.82 17.84 -6.44
C ILE A 116 12.89 17.05 -5.68
N SER A 117 12.53 16.49 -4.55
CA SER A 117 13.27 15.45 -3.87
C SER A 117 12.46 14.14 -3.83
N PHE A 118 13.13 13.01 -3.70
CA PHE A 118 12.49 11.70 -3.69
C PHE A 118 12.63 11.03 -2.33
N ARG A 119 11.67 10.17 -2.01
CA ARG A 119 11.73 9.34 -0.81
C ARG A 119 13.06 8.56 -0.76
N ARG A 120 13.71 8.57 0.38
CA ARG A 120 14.88 7.73 0.62
C ARG A 120 14.49 6.26 0.60
N ILE A 121 15.15 5.47 -0.22
CA ILE A 121 15.00 4.02 -0.30
C ILE A 121 16.21 3.38 0.40
N PRO A 122 16.01 2.60 1.49
CA PRO A 122 17.10 1.98 2.25
C PRO A 122 17.93 0.98 1.44
N ASP A 123 17.31 0.30 0.48
CA ASP A 123 17.93 -0.65 -0.45
C ASP A 123 17.34 -0.44 -1.84
N LEU A 124 18.04 0.32 -2.66
CA LEU A 124 17.60 0.66 -4.02
C LEU A 124 17.45 -0.57 -4.93
N ALA A 125 18.30 -1.57 -4.75
CA ALA A 125 18.24 -2.80 -5.56
C ALA A 125 16.98 -3.61 -5.28
N GLY A 126 16.53 -3.54 -4.03
CA GLY A 126 15.38 -4.29 -3.52
C GLY A 126 14.03 -3.57 -3.59
N ASP A 127 13.97 -2.34 -4.12
CA ASP A 127 12.69 -1.63 -4.25
C ASP A 127 11.77 -2.33 -5.26
N SER A 128 10.52 -2.57 -4.87
CA SER A 128 9.50 -3.10 -5.76
C SER A 128 9.05 -2.12 -6.83
N CYS A 129 9.37 -0.83 -6.68
CA CYS A 129 9.08 0.23 -7.64
C CYS A 129 7.58 0.45 -7.94
N SER A 130 6.68 0.08 -7.03
CA SER A 130 5.23 0.23 -7.23
C SER A 130 4.74 1.68 -7.17
N PHE A 131 5.49 2.55 -6.50
CA PHE A 131 5.21 3.98 -6.36
C PHE A 131 6.48 4.81 -6.44
N ILE A 132 6.35 6.02 -6.98
CA ILE A 132 7.33 7.10 -6.79
C ILE A 132 6.73 8.06 -5.77
N SER A 133 7.35 8.19 -4.59
CA SER A 133 7.01 9.24 -3.63
C SER A 133 8.03 10.37 -3.77
N TRP A 134 7.53 11.54 -4.08
CA TRP A 134 8.32 12.74 -4.36
C TRP A 134 7.77 13.95 -3.60
N PHE A 135 8.63 14.89 -3.30
CA PHE A 135 8.36 16.02 -2.41
C PHE A 135 8.64 17.33 -3.11
N LEU A 136 7.79 18.31 -2.84
CA LEU A 136 7.96 19.70 -3.21
C LEU A 136 8.43 20.53 -2.00
N PRO A 137 8.93 21.75 -2.21
CA PRO A 137 9.55 22.54 -1.14
C PRO A 137 8.58 22.89 0.01
N THR A 138 7.32 23.22 -0.29
CA THR A 138 6.33 23.64 0.72
C THR A 138 4.96 23.02 0.49
N GLU A 139 4.11 23.08 1.52
CA GLU A 139 2.72 22.66 1.45
C GLU A 139 1.93 23.47 0.42
N GLU A 140 2.15 24.79 0.38
CA GLU A 140 1.44 25.70 -0.52
C GLU A 140 1.72 25.36 -1.97
N ILE A 141 2.99 25.15 -2.33
CA ILE A 141 3.41 24.73 -3.68
C ILE A 141 2.80 23.37 -4.00
N THR A 142 2.80 22.43 -3.05
CA THR A 142 2.26 21.09 -3.28
C THR A 142 0.76 21.15 -3.56
N LYS A 143 0.01 21.91 -2.78
CA LYS A 143 -1.44 22.12 -3.01
C LYS A 143 -1.73 22.78 -4.35
N ALA A 144 -0.94 23.78 -4.73
CA ALA A 144 -1.07 24.46 -6.03
C ALA A 144 -0.81 23.48 -7.19
N VAL A 145 0.25 22.66 -7.10
CA VAL A 145 0.55 21.62 -8.10
C VAL A 145 -0.58 20.59 -8.19
N VAL A 146 -1.11 20.12 -7.06
CA VAL A 146 -2.23 19.16 -7.04
C VAL A 146 -3.49 19.78 -7.65
N ALA A 147 -3.79 21.04 -7.36
CA ALA A 147 -4.93 21.75 -7.94
C ALA A 147 -4.80 21.89 -9.47
N GLU A 148 -3.60 22.23 -9.95
CA GLU A 148 -3.33 22.36 -11.38
C GLU A 148 -3.34 20.99 -12.09
N MET A 149 -2.77 19.94 -11.48
CA MET A 149 -2.90 18.55 -11.99
C MET A 149 -4.37 18.15 -12.13
N LYS A 150 -5.22 18.54 -11.17
CA LYS A 150 -6.65 18.28 -11.23
C LYS A 150 -7.32 19.04 -12.37
N ALA A 151 -7.01 20.32 -12.52
CA ALA A 151 -7.56 21.17 -13.57
C ALA A 151 -7.23 20.67 -14.97
N GLN A 152 -6.01 20.13 -15.16
CA GLN A 152 -5.55 19.56 -16.43
C GLN A 152 -5.89 18.07 -16.62
N GLY A 153 -6.62 17.45 -15.68
CA GLY A 153 -7.02 16.03 -15.79
C GLY A 153 -5.89 15.02 -15.65
N ILE A 154 -4.72 15.42 -15.14
CA ILE A 154 -3.56 14.55 -14.96
C ILE A 154 -3.39 14.05 -13.51
N LEU A 155 -4.32 14.39 -12.62
CA LEU A 155 -4.29 13.92 -11.23
C LEU A 155 -4.45 12.37 -11.10
N PRO A 156 -5.20 11.64 -11.95
CA PRO A 156 -5.34 10.19 -11.80
C PRO A 156 -4.00 9.45 -11.74
N GLY A 157 -3.86 8.60 -10.69
CA GLY A 157 -2.62 7.88 -10.38
C GLY A 157 -1.58 8.69 -9.59
N ASN A 158 -1.87 9.98 -9.29
CA ASN A 158 -1.07 10.80 -8.37
C ASN A 158 -1.87 11.04 -7.10
N PHE A 159 -1.32 10.69 -5.95
CA PHE A 159 -2.02 10.71 -4.67
C PHE A 159 -1.38 11.73 -3.73
N TYR A 160 -2.16 12.74 -3.34
CA TYR A 160 -1.82 13.64 -2.26
C TYR A 160 -2.47 13.14 -0.98
N TRP A 161 -1.76 12.26 -0.25
CA TRP A 161 -2.29 11.54 0.91
C TRP A 161 -2.65 12.47 2.08
N TYR A 162 -1.97 13.59 2.20
CA TYR A 162 -2.21 14.58 3.25
C TYR A 162 -3.65 15.12 3.23
N ASP A 163 -4.26 15.21 2.06
CA ASP A 163 -5.58 15.82 1.87
C ASP A 163 -6.67 14.85 1.37
N ASN A 164 -6.46 13.54 1.56
CA ASN A 164 -7.48 12.55 1.29
C ASN A 164 -7.77 11.67 2.52
N ASN A 165 -8.93 11.00 2.52
CA ASN A 165 -9.40 10.22 3.67
C ASN A 165 -8.88 8.78 3.69
N TRP A 166 -7.97 8.40 2.78
CA TRP A 166 -7.65 7.00 2.59
C TRP A 166 -6.61 6.48 3.59
N HIS A 167 -5.46 7.15 3.74
CA HIS A 167 -4.34 6.58 4.49
C HIS A 167 -3.76 7.49 5.57
N TYR A 168 -4.30 8.71 5.74
CA TYR A 168 -3.75 9.65 6.70
C TYR A 168 -4.67 9.83 7.90
N ILE A 169 -4.17 9.42 9.08
CA ILE A 169 -4.95 9.35 10.34
C ILE A 169 -5.64 10.67 10.70
N ARG A 170 -5.05 11.81 10.33
CA ARG A 170 -5.64 13.13 10.57
C ARG A 170 -7.01 13.33 9.92
N LYS A 171 -7.32 12.56 8.88
CA LYS A 171 -8.61 12.58 8.18
C LYS A 171 -9.60 11.53 8.70
N TRP A 172 -9.19 10.72 9.69
CA TRP A 172 -10.03 9.63 10.20
C TRP A 172 -10.83 10.07 11.42
N ASP A 173 -11.86 10.87 11.18
CA ASP A 173 -12.71 11.44 12.24
C ASP A 173 -13.40 10.38 13.10
N HIS A 174 -13.69 9.20 12.53
CA HIS A 174 -14.22 8.07 13.28
C HIS A 174 -13.26 7.59 14.40
N LEU A 175 -11.93 7.63 14.19
CA LEU A 175 -10.96 7.31 15.24
C LEU A 175 -10.82 8.45 16.24
N LYS A 176 -10.73 9.71 15.78
CA LYS A 176 -10.61 10.87 16.65
C LYS A 176 -11.77 11.01 17.61
N ASN A 177 -12.97 10.70 17.13
CA ASN A 177 -14.21 10.79 17.90
C ASN A 177 -14.67 9.45 18.45
N SER A 178 -13.91 8.37 18.19
CA SER A 178 -14.24 7.00 18.59
C SER A 178 -15.67 6.58 18.22
N VAL A 179 -16.05 6.81 16.94
CA VAL A 179 -17.35 6.42 16.39
C VAL A 179 -17.27 4.97 15.91
N THR A 180 -18.09 4.11 16.50
CA THR A 180 -18.15 2.68 16.21
C THR A 180 -19.60 2.21 16.13
N LEU A 181 -19.85 1.04 15.52
CA LEU A 181 -21.20 0.45 15.46
C LEU A 181 -21.78 0.13 16.83
N ASN A 182 -20.93 -0.32 17.75
CA ASN A 182 -21.27 -0.61 19.13
C ASN A 182 -20.46 0.25 20.09
N SER A 183 -20.96 0.46 21.30
CA SER A 183 -20.21 1.19 22.32
C SER A 183 -18.94 0.45 22.70
N LEU A 184 -17.81 1.14 22.64
CA LEU A 184 -16.55 0.63 23.16
C LEU A 184 -16.54 0.70 24.70
N HIS A 185 -15.77 -0.19 25.33
CA HIS A 185 -15.44 -0.05 26.75
C HIS A 185 -14.80 1.32 27.00
N PRO A 186 -15.16 2.05 28.06
CA PRO A 186 -14.69 3.42 28.30
C PRO A 186 -13.17 3.60 28.23
N GLU A 187 -12.40 2.68 28.80
CA GLU A 187 -10.94 2.72 28.73
C GLU A 187 -10.39 2.57 27.31
N LEU A 188 -10.97 1.65 26.51
CA LEU A 188 -10.58 1.45 25.12
C LEU A 188 -10.92 2.70 24.30
N LYS A 189 -12.11 3.27 24.52
CA LYS A 189 -12.53 4.52 23.88
C LYS A 189 -11.53 5.64 24.17
N ALA A 190 -11.18 5.84 25.44
CA ALA A 190 -10.22 6.87 25.87
C ALA A 190 -8.87 6.66 25.19
N ARG A 191 -8.35 5.44 25.15
CA ARG A 191 -7.08 5.09 24.49
C ARG A 191 -7.09 5.35 22.98
N VAL A 192 -8.16 4.97 22.29
CA VAL A 192 -8.30 5.21 20.85
C VAL A 192 -8.28 6.71 20.56
N MET A 193 -9.05 7.51 21.31
CA MET A 193 -9.10 8.96 21.15
C MET A 193 -7.76 9.62 21.47
N GLU A 194 -7.09 9.21 22.54
CA GLU A 194 -5.76 9.69 22.90
C GLU A 194 -4.77 9.46 21.77
N GLN A 195 -4.70 8.24 21.23
CA GLN A 195 -3.75 7.90 20.17
C GLN A 195 -4.06 8.63 18.86
N ALA A 196 -5.34 8.77 18.50
CA ALA A 196 -5.77 9.44 17.26
C ALA A 196 -5.59 10.96 17.30
N ASN A 197 -5.48 11.57 18.49
CA ASN A 197 -5.32 13.01 18.68
C ASN A 197 -3.91 13.42 19.15
N LYS A 198 -2.92 12.53 19.05
CA LYS A 198 -1.52 12.86 19.33
C LYS A 198 -0.99 13.95 18.40
N ASP A 199 0.10 14.56 18.80
CA ASP A 199 0.85 15.46 17.92
C ASP A 199 1.51 14.68 16.78
N PHE A 200 1.12 15.02 15.54
CA PHE A 200 1.66 14.47 14.31
C PHE A 200 2.38 15.54 13.47
N SER A 201 2.80 16.66 14.07
CA SER A 201 3.40 17.78 13.35
C SER A 201 4.56 17.38 12.45
N ALA A 202 5.43 16.49 12.90
CA ALA A 202 6.54 15.96 12.08
C ALA A 202 6.06 15.14 10.88
N SER A 203 4.97 14.39 11.03
CA SER A 203 4.35 13.65 9.91
C SER A 203 3.61 14.61 8.97
N ASP A 204 2.96 15.64 9.52
CA ASP A 204 2.29 16.67 8.75
C ASP A 204 3.26 17.42 7.84
N ASP A 205 4.42 17.82 8.35
CA ASP A 205 5.47 18.49 7.56
C ASP A 205 5.91 17.64 6.36
N VAL A 206 6.11 16.36 6.56
CA VAL A 206 6.51 15.45 5.48
C VAL A 206 5.36 15.19 4.51
N MET A 207 4.17 14.86 5.04
CA MET A 207 3.02 14.44 4.21
C MET A 207 2.41 15.61 3.43
N SER A 208 2.45 16.82 3.97
CA SER A 208 1.94 18.03 3.29
C SER A 208 2.71 18.38 2.02
N ARG A 209 3.94 17.89 1.90
CA ARG A 209 4.82 18.13 0.74
C ARG A 209 4.95 16.92 -0.19
N CYS A 210 4.30 15.79 0.13
CA CYS A 210 4.48 14.52 -0.55
C CYS A 210 3.36 14.22 -1.53
N ILE A 211 3.73 13.91 -2.76
CA ILE A 211 2.83 13.29 -3.75
C ILE A 211 3.39 11.90 -4.07
N SER A 212 2.51 10.90 -4.14
CA SER A 212 2.87 9.55 -4.55
C SER A 212 2.25 9.21 -5.90
N THR A 213 3.07 8.83 -6.86
CA THR A 213 2.62 8.42 -8.20
C THR A 213 2.68 6.91 -8.30
N ALA A 214 1.53 6.27 -8.55
CA ALA A 214 1.45 4.84 -8.80
C ALA A 214 2.02 4.50 -10.17
N ILE A 215 2.71 3.37 -10.27
CA ILE A 215 3.31 2.89 -11.52
C ILE A 215 2.41 1.83 -12.13
N SER A 216 1.88 2.13 -13.32
CA SER A 216 1.07 1.17 -14.09
C SER A 216 1.96 0.23 -14.89
N LEU A 217 1.63 -1.06 -14.88
CA LEU A 217 2.26 -2.07 -15.74
C LEU A 217 1.81 -1.96 -17.20
N LEU A 218 0.69 -1.26 -17.44
CA LEU A 218 0.08 -1.13 -18.78
C LEU A 218 0.66 0.02 -19.60
N TRP A 219 1.50 0.88 -19.02
CA TRP A 219 2.10 1.98 -19.75
C TRP A 219 3.21 1.49 -20.67
N ASN A 220 3.20 1.99 -21.90
CA ASN A 220 4.34 1.93 -22.80
C ASN A 220 5.26 3.17 -22.59
N GLU A 221 6.41 3.19 -23.25
CA GLU A 221 7.42 4.24 -23.09
C GLU A 221 6.89 5.63 -23.50
N GLU A 222 6.09 5.71 -24.54
CA GLU A 222 5.52 6.95 -25.05
C GLU A 222 4.50 7.53 -24.05
N GLN A 223 3.63 6.69 -23.51
CA GLN A 223 2.66 7.09 -22.49
C GLN A 223 3.33 7.59 -21.19
N ILE A 224 4.46 6.97 -20.79
CA ILE A 224 5.23 7.43 -19.63
C ILE A 224 5.89 8.78 -19.92
N GLN A 225 6.45 8.95 -21.12
CA GLN A 225 7.06 10.20 -21.54
C GLN A 225 6.03 11.33 -21.55
N GLU A 226 4.90 11.14 -22.21
CA GLU A 226 3.81 12.11 -22.28
C GLU A 226 3.30 12.49 -20.86
N LYS A 227 3.05 11.47 -20.00
CA LYS A 227 2.61 11.70 -18.64
C LYS A 227 3.64 12.49 -17.85
N GLY A 228 4.90 12.11 -17.94
CA GLY A 228 5.99 12.78 -17.23
C GLY A 228 6.16 14.22 -17.68
N GLU A 229 6.11 14.51 -18.98
CA GLU A 229 6.19 15.87 -19.54
C GLU A 229 5.02 16.74 -19.08
N LYS A 230 3.79 16.23 -19.09
CA LYS A 230 2.63 16.94 -18.55
C LYS A 230 2.82 17.28 -17.06
N MET A 231 3.30 16.33 -16.26
CA MET A 231 3.62 16.58 -14.86
C MET A 231 4.69 17.64 -14.68
N VAL A 232 5.79 17.57 -15.44
CA VAL A 232 6.88 18.56 -15.43
C VAL A 232 6.37 19.95 -15.79
N ASN A 233 5.55 20.07 -16.81
CA ASN A 233 4.99 21.37 -17.24
C ASN A 233 4.12 22.00 -16.15
N VAL A 234 3.24 21.22 -15.53
CA VAL A 234 2.43 21.69 -14.40
C VAL A 234 3.27 22.15 -13.24
N ILE A 235 4.28 21.35 -12.86
CA ILE A 235 5.14 21.68 -11.72
C ILE A 235 5.96 22.97 -11.99
N LYS A 236 6.51 23.11 -13.20
CA LYS A 236 7.27 24.31 -13.60
C LYS A 236 6.40 25.56 -13.67
N ALA A 237 5.11 25.44 -14.01
CA ALA A 237 4.20 26.57 -14.07
C ALA A 237 3.81 27.09 -12.66
N VAL A 238 3.94 26.26 -11.63
CA VAL A 238 3.60 26.60 -10.24
C VAL A 238 4.85 27.07 -9.46
N LEU A 239 6.05 26.56 -9.79
CA LEU A 239 7.31 26.96 -9.13
C LEU A 239 7.76 28.36 -9.53
#